data_2b6b43590ff187e70a0905115a080f29
#
_entry.id   2b6b43590ff187e70a0905115a080f29
#
_cell.length_a   1.000
_cell.length_b   1.000
_cell.length_c   1.000
_cell.angle_alpha   90.00
_cell.angle_beta   90.00
_cell.angle_gamma   90.00
#
_symmetry.space_group_name_H-M   'P 1'
#
loop_
_entity.id
_entity.type
_entity.pdbx_description
1 polymer ?
#
loop_
_entity_poly.entity_id
_entity_poly.type
_entity_poly.pdbx_seq_one_letter_code
_entity_poly.pdbx_strand_id
1 'polypeptide(L)'
;MDYDVIVLGGGPGGYTAAIRLSELGKKVAVVEEDSLGGTCLNRGCIPTKVYSHAAELINAIKDAKDFGIMAQYAVDIAKLRQKKERVVKRLVGGVGYLMNLHHIDVIKGRGRFVDENTIEVDKRYTAENFIIATGSKVFLPPIEGINLEGVITSDKALELERIPEKIVIIGAGIIGLEFANIYSALGSKVVIIEMLPQLLPMLDRDIADTMEKILRHKKFELHLNSKVEKIEEGLKVVYTTEGNTQVVECDTVLVAVGRVANVNGIEALNLDMDKKGIKVDSHMRTSIKNIYAIGDVTGGIQLAHVASYQGIVAAHNIAGEEKEADLSIVPNCLYTNPEIAWAGLNEVQAREKLKDVKIGTFLYTALGRAMTMGQNDGFVKIIAEAKYNRVVGMEIIGAGATEIIHEGVLAIKEEFTLEELADAIHAHPTLSESVKEAAEDALGMPINKG
;
A
#
# COMPACT_ATOMS: atom_id res chain seq x y z
N MET A 1 -38.11 -5.96 -0.86
CA MET A 1 -36.89 -5.20 -0.62
C MET A 1 -36.57 -4.38 -1.84
N ASP A 2 -35.89 -3.25 -1.68
CA ASP A 2 -35.55 -2.35 -2.81
C ASP A 2 -34.45 -2.94 -3.69
N TYR A 3 -33.49 -3.66 -3.04
CA TYR A 3 -32.34 -4.28 -3.68
C TYR A 3 -32.09 -5.70 -3.16
N ASP A 4 -31.35 -6.51 -3.92
CA ASP A 4 -30.80 -7.78 -3.44
C ASP A 4 -29.58 -7.51 -2.55
N VAL A 5 -28.77 -6.52 -2.93
CA VAL A 5 -27.55 -6.16 -2.17
C VAL A 5 -27.37 -4.64 -2.14
N ILE A 6 -27.04 -4.11 -0.96
CA ILE A 6 -26.55 -2.74 -0.82
C ILE A 6 -25.09 -2.81 -0.32
N VAL A 7 -24.19 -2.12 -1.02
CA VAL A 7 -22.78 -1.97 -0.65
C VAL A 7 -22.58 -0.60 -0.01
N LEU A 8 -22.11 -0.56 1.23
CA LEU A 8 -21.81 0.68 1.96
C LEU A 8 -20.34 1.06 1.78
N GLY A 9 -20.07 2.01 0.89
CA GLY A 9 -18.76 2.49 0.48
C GLY A 9 -18.40 2.08 -0.95
N GLY A 10 -18.07 3.08 -1.78
CA GLY A 10 -17.72 2.94 -3.21
C GLY A 10 -16.22 2.89 -3.48
N GLY A 11 -15.40 2.47 -2.49
CA GLY A 11 -13.96 2.23 -2.65
C GLY A 11 -13.64 1.00 -3.51
N PRO A 12 -12.34 0.63 -3.68
CA PRO A 12 -11.94 -0.50 -4.53
C PRO A 12 -12.68 -1.80 -4.23
N GLY A 13 -12.83 -2.17 -2.98
CA GLY A 13 -13.62 -3.34 -2.60
C GLY A 13 -15.09 -3.21 -2.96
N GLY A 14 -15.70 -2.05 -2.63
CA GLY A 14 -17.13 -1.84 -2.80
C GLY A 14 -17.57 -1.80 -4.26
N TYR A 15 -16.91 -1.00 -5.12
CA TYR A 15 -17.30 -0.96 -6.53
C TYR A 15 -17.01 -2.29 -7.27
N THR A 16 -15.92 -2.98 -6.88
CA THR A 16 -15.61 -4.31 -7.46
C THR A 16 -16.65 -5.35 -7.07
N ALA A 17 -17.06 -5.37 -5.79
CA ALA A 17 -18.13 -6.24 -5.30
C ALA A 17 -19.45 -5.96 -6.02
N ALA A 18 -19.81 -4.68 -6.16
CA ALA A 18 -21.06 -4.26 -6.81
C ALA A 18 -21.11 -4.70 -8.29
N ILE A 19 -20.00 -4.52 -9.03
CA ILE A 19 -19.92 -4.96 -10.43
C ILE A 19 -20.07 -6.48 -10.49
N ARG A 20 -19.32 -7.24 -9.68
CA ARG A 20 -19.38 -8.70 -9.68
C ARG A 20 -20.78 -9.20 -9.32
N LEU A 21 -21.46 -8.61 -8.35
CA LEU A 21 -22.82 -8.94 -7.97
C LEU A 21 -23.80 -8.70 -9.12
N SER A 22 -23.68 -7.57 -9.83
CA SER A 22 -24.51 -7.29 -11.01
C SER A 22 -24.27 -8.32 -12.12
N GLU A 23 -23.02 -8.71 -12.41
CA GLU A 23 -22.68 -9.78 -13.36
C GLU A 23 -23.29 -11.14 -12.95
N LEU A 24 -23.47 -11.38 -11.64
CA LEU A 24 -24.13 -12.57 -11.08
C LEU A 24 -25.66 -12.40 -10.98
N GLY A 25 -26.23 -11.39 -11.64
CA GLY A 25 -27.67 -11.18 -11.80
C GLY A 25 -28.36 -10.54 -10.58
N LYS A 26 -27.63 -9.95 -9.65
CA LYS A 26 -28.21 -9.26 -8.48
C LYS A 26 -28.54 -7.82 -8.79
N LYS A 27 -29.62 -7.30 -8.19
CA LYS A 27 -29.97 -5.88 -8.19
C LYS A 27 -29.18 -5.18 -7.08
N VAL A 28 -28.26 -4.29 -7.44
CA VAL A 28 -27.27 -3.72 -6.53
C VAL A 28 -27.37 -2.21 -6.43
N ALA A 29 -27.20 -1.67 -5.22
CA ALA A 29 -26.88 -0.27 -4.98
C ALA A 29 -25.58 -0.10 -4.23
N VAL A 30 -24.87 1.00 -4.54
CA VAL A 30 -23.69 1.46 -3.79
C VAL A 30 -24.03 2.76 -3.09
N VAL A 31 -23.84 2.81 -1.77
CA VAL A 31 -23.97 4.04 -0.98
C VAL A 31 -22.59 4.66 -0.83
N GLU A 32 -22.39 5.91 -1.28
CA GLU A 32 -21.11 6.60 -1.23
C GLU A 32 -21.29 8.03 -0.72
N GLU A 33 -20.56 8.38 0.35
CA GLU A 33 -20.70 9.71 0.98
C GLU A 33 -19.93 10.81 0.26
N ASP A 34 -18.83 10.46 -0.43
CA ASP A 34 -17.93 11.43 -1.08
C ASP A 34 -17.83 11.16 -2.58
N SER A 35 -16.88 10.34 -3.00
CA SER A 35 -16.60 10.07 -4.41
C SER A 35 -16.28 8.60 -4.64
N LEU A 36 -16.81 8.03 -5.72
CA LEU A 36 -16.50 6.68 -6.15
C LEU A 36 -14.98 6.48 -6.28
N GLY A 37 -14.52 5.26 -6.01
CA GLY A 37 -13.11 4.92 -5.96
C GLY A 37 -12.47 5.10 -4.59
N GLY A 38 -13.19 5.69 -3.61
CA GLY A 38 -12.82 5.81 -2.20
C GLY A 38 -11.44 6.44 -1.99
N THR A 39 -10.78 6.07 -0.89
CA THR A 39 -9.45 6.59 -0.55
C THR A 39 -8.43 6.36 -1.66
N CYS A 40 -8.38 5.17 -2.26
CA CYS A 40 -7.37 4.82 -3.26
C CYS A 40 -7.35 5.77 -4.46
N LEU A 41 -8.48 6.02 -5.11
CA LEU A 41 -8.54 6.88 -6.29
C LEU A 41 -8.45 8.36 -5.95
N ASN A 42 -9.04 8.79 -4.83
CA ASN A 42 -9.22 10.22 -4.54
C ASN A 42 -8.11 10.83 -3.67
N ARG A 43 -7.60 10.07 -2.67
CA ARG A 43 -6.66 10.59 -1.66
C ARG A 43 -5.65 9.55 -1.14
N GLY A 44 -5.30 8.55 -1.98
CA GLY A 44 -4.37 7.48 -1.63
C GLY A 44 -3.48 7.09 -2.79
N CYS A 45 -3.65 5.86 -3.28
CA CYS A 45 -2.76 5.24 -4.27
C CYS A 45 -2.53 6.12 -5.51
N ILE A 46 -3.60 6.51 -6.19
CA ILE A 46 -3.48 7.18 -7.50
C ILE A 46 -2.86 8.58 -7.40
N PRO A 47 -3.35 9.50 -6.56
CA PRO A 47 -2.72 10.82 -6.45
C PRO A 47 -1.27 10.73 -5.96
N THR A 48 -0.95 9.81 -5.04
CA THR A 48 0.42 9.58 -4.58
C THR A 48 1.32 9.13 -5.74
N LYS A 49 0.87 8.17 -6.56
CA LYS A 49 1.67 7.64 -7.68
C LYS A 49 1.89 8.66 -8.80
N VAL A 50 0.99 9.64 -8.98
CA VAL A 50 1.28 10.78 -9.86
C VAL A 50 2.47 11.60 -9.33
N TYR A 51 2.55 11.80 -8.01
CA TYR A 51 3.65 12.54 -7.41
C TYR A 51 4.94 11.70 -7.30
N SER A 52 4.82 10.38 -7.04
CA SER A 52 5.98 9.47 -7.09
C SER A 52 6.60 9.45 -8.48
N HIS A 53 5.79 9.37 -9.53
CA HIS A 53 6.31 9.41 -10.91
C HIS A 53 6.96 10.76 -11.24
N ALA A 54 6.43 11.88 -10.74
CA ALA A 54 7.11 13.17 -10.87
C ALA A 54 8.46 13.18 -10.15
N ALA A 55 8.56 12.56 -8.97
CA ALA A 55 9.80 12.39 -8.24
C ALA A 55 10.82 11.53 -9.01
N GLU A 56 10.38 10.45 -9.66
CA GLU A 56 11.21 9.62 -10.55
C GLU A 56 11.78 10.44 -11.69
N LEU A 57 10.93 11.23 -12.39
CA LEU A 57 11.37 12.11 -13.48
C LEU A 57 12.40 13.15 -13.01
N ILE A 58 12.21 13.74 -11.83
CA ILE A 58 13.16 14.69 -11.26
C ILE A 58 14.49 13.99 -10.94
N ASN A 59 14.46 12.80 -10.35
CA ASN A 59 15.67 12.04 -10.08
C ASN A 59 16.37 11.62 -11.36
N ALA A 60 15.65 11.14 -12.38
CA ALA A 60 16.21 10.83 -13.69
C ALA A 60 16.90 12.03 -14.34
N ILE A 61 16.34 13.25 -14.20
CA ILE A 61 16.98 14.48 -14.70
C ILE A 61 18.27 14.78 -13.91
N LYS A 62 18.28 14.58 -12.58
CA LYS A 62 19.48 14.78 -11.75
C LYS A 62 20.59 13.80 -12.11
N ASP A 63 20.24 12.55 -12.43
CA ASP A 63 21.17 11.47 -12.76
C ASP A 63 21.59 11.49 -14.24
N ALA A 64 20.90 12.23 -15.11
CA ALA A 64 21.16 12.33 -16.56
C ALA A 64 22.60 12.78 -16.87
N LYS A 65 23.24 13.56 -15.98
CA LYS A 65 24.64 13.98 -16.09
C LYS A 65 25.63 12.80 -16.20
N ASP A 66 25.32 11.68 -15.55
CA ASP A 66 26.16 10.47 -15.56
C ASP A 66 26.14 9.78 -16.93
N PHE A 67 25.12 10.11 -17.75
CA PHE A 67 24.98 9.72 -19.16
C PHE A 67 25.46 10.82 -20.13
N GLY A 68 26.10 11.88 -19.63
CA GLY A 68 26.55 13.01 -20.46
C GLY A 68 25.44 13.97 -20.89
N ILE A 69 24.23 13.88 -20.28
CA ILE A 69 23.09 14.74 -20.60
C ILE A 69 23.00 15.84 -19.53
N MET A 70 23.27 17.10 -19.97
CA MET A 70 23.17 18.27 -19.10
C MET A 70 21.77 18.85 -19.20
N ALA A 71 21.02 18.84 -18.09
CA ALA A 71 19.66 19.36 -18.06
C ALA A 71 19.47 20.37 -16.92
N GLN A 72 18.63 21.38 -17.17
CA GLN A 72 18.09 22.27 -16.13
C GLN A 72 16.59 22.06 -16.06
N TYR A 73 16.04 22.12 -14.87
CA TYR A 73 14.61 21.95 -14.68
C TYR A 73 14.07 22.90 -13.61
N ALA A 74 12.77 23.17 -13.71
CA ALA A 74 11.99 23.82 -12.68
C ALA A 74 10.69 23.05 -12.49
N VAL A 75 10.20 23.00 -11.26
CA VAL A 75 8.95 22.33 -10.91
C VAL A 75 7.83 23.37 -10.82
N ASP A 76 6.82 23.23 -11.68
CA ASP A 76 5.57 23.99 -11.60
C ASP A 76 4.55 23.16 -10.77
N ILE A 77 4.43 23.49 -9.49
CA ILE A 77 3.55 22.79 -8.55
C ILE A 77 2.09 22.86 -9.00
N ALA A 78 1.65 24.00 -9.57
CA ALA A 78 0.27 24.16 -10.01
C ALA A 78 -0.06 23.19 -11.16
N LYS A 79 0.86 23.05 -12.13
CA LYS A 79 0.70 22.07 -13.22
C LYS A 79 0.79 20.62 -12.73
N LEU A 80 1.66 20.32 -11.77
CA LEU A 80 1.78 19.00 -11.18
C LEU A 80 0.47 18.63 -10.46
N ARG A 81 -0.08 19.53 -9.66
CA ARG A 81 -1.38 19.36 -9.01
C ARG A 81 -2.51 19.16 -10.03
N GLN A 82 -2.58 20.00 -11.07
CA GLN A 82 -3.55 19.82 -12.15
C GLN A 82 -3.42 18.48 -12.88
N LYS A 83 -2.20 17.97 -13.05
CA LYS A 83 -1.98 16.62 -13.60
C LYS A 83 -2.60 15.56 -12.72
N LYS A 84 -2.36 15.62 -11.40
CA LYS A 84 -2.95 14.72 -10.40
C LYS A 84 -4.48 14.77 -10.46
N GLU A 85 -5.07 15.97 -10.44
CA GLU A 85 -6.52 16.16 -10.47
C GLU A 85 -7.16 15.58 -11.74
N ARG A 86 -6.53 15.79 -12.90
CA ARG A 86 -7.01 15.22 -14.18
C ARG A 86 -6.99 13.70 -14.18
N VAL A 87 -5.93 13.07 -13.63
CA VAL A 87 -5.83 11.61 -13.53
C VAL A 87 -6.91 11.07 -12.60
N VAL A 88 -7.06 11.64 -11.41
CA VAL A 88 -8.08 11.25 -10.44
C VAL A 88 -9.48 11.40 -11.05
N LYS A 89 -9.82 12.56 -11.61
CA LYS A 89 -11.11 12.81 -12.24
C LYS A 89 -11.44 11.82 -13.34
N ARG A 90 -10.45 11.46 -14.18
CA ARG A 90 -10.63 10.48 -15.25
C ARG A 90 -10.96 9.10 -14.71
N LEU A 91 -10.23 8.63 -13.69
CA LEU A 91 -10.44 7.30 -13.11
C LEU A 91 -11.75 7.22 -12.32
N VAL A 92 -12.08 8.24 -11.54
CA VAL A 92 -13.37 8.33 -10.84
C VAL A 92 -14.54 8.33 -11.83
N GLY A 93 -14.41 9.10 -12.93
CA GLY A 93 -15.38 9.07 -14.03
C GLY A 93 -15.50 7.70 -14.69
N GLY A 94 -14.39 6.96 -14.80
CA GLY A 94 -14.38 5.59 -15.28
C GLY A 94 -15.18 4.63 -14.38
N VAL A 95 -15.02 4.73 -13.05
CA VAL A 95 -15.82 3.94 -12.11
C VAL A 95 -17.31 4.31 -12.23
N GLY A 96 -17.64 5.61 -12.32
CA GLY A 96 -19.02 6.04 -12.54
C GLY A 96 -19.63 5.49 -13.84
N TYR A 97 -18.84 5.45 -14.92
CA TYR A 97 -19.26 4.81 -16.16
C TYR A 97 -19.54 3.31 -15.98
N LEU A 98 -18.70 2.59 -15.25
CA LEU A 98 -18.89 1.16 -14.95
C LEU A 98 -20.16 0.93 -14.11
N MET A 99 -20.44 1.78 -13.12
CA MET A 99 -21.70 1.68 -12.36
C MET A 99 -22.91 1.76 -13.28
N ASN A 100 -22.92 2.74 -14.19
CA ASN A 100 -24.02 2.89 -15.18
C ASN A 100 -24.10 1.71 -16.15
N LEU A 101 -22.96 1.22 -16.65
CA LEU A 101 -22.88 0.08 -17.58
C LEU A 101 -23.49 -1.19 -16.96
N HIS A 102 -23.25 -1.41 -15.69
CA HIS A 102 -23.75 -2.57 -14.93
C HIS A 102 -25.07 -2.29 -14.22
N HIS A 103 -25.78 -1.19 -14.54
CA HIS A 103 -27.06 -0.83 -13.95
C HIS A 103 -27.07 -0.80 -12.40
N ILE A 104 -25.97 -0.34 -11.81
CA ILE A 104 -25.79 -0.23 -10.36
C ILE A 104 -26.21 1.17 -9.94
N ASP A 105 -27.18 1.27 -9.01
CA ASP A 105 -27.61 2.54 -8.47
C ASP A 105 -26.56 3.11 -7.50
N VAL A 106 -26.16 4.37 -7.71
CA VAL A 106 -25.26 5.07 -6.80
C VAL A 106 -26.07 6.03 -5.93
N ILE A 107 -26.24 5.68 -4.66
CA ILE A 107 -26.95 6.48 -3.67
C ILE A 107 -25.93 7.39 -2.98
N LYS A 108 -25.99 8.69 -3.28
CA LYS A 108 -25.03 9.65 -2.71
C LYS A 108 -25.46 10.09 -1.31
N GLY A 109 -24.58 9.91 -0.37
CA GLY A 109 -24.76 10.34 1.01
C GLY A 109 -24.15 9.37 2.02
N ARG A 110 -24.19 9.77 3.28
CA ARG A 110 -23.68 8.97 4.39
C ARG A 110 -24.74 7.95 4.82
N GLY A 111 -24.45 6.68 4.58
CA GLY A 111 -25.31 5.58 4.99
C GLY A 111 -25.09 5.21 6.45
N ARG A 112 -26.18 4.88 7.14
CA ARG A 112 -26.15 4.28 8.48
C ARG A 112 -27.16 3.15 8.59
N PHE A 113 -26.79 2.06 9.20
CA PHE A 113 -27.74 1.00 9.50
C PHE A 113 -28.78 1.44 10.53
N VAL A 114 -30.02 1.09 10.28
CA VAL A 114 -31.13 1.22 11.22
C VAL A 114 -31.39 -0.12 11.90
N ASP A 115 -31.29 -1.18 11.12
CA ASP A 115 -31.36 -2.59 11.54
C ASP A 115 -30.61 -3.47 10.51
N GLU A 116 -30.67 -4.80 10.67
CA GLU A 116 -29.95 -5.77 9.82
C GLU A 116 -30.40 -5.80 8.36
N ASN A 117 -31.53 -5.19 8.01
CA ASN A 117 -32.11 -5.20 6.67
C ASN A 117 -32.35 -3.79 6.11
N THR A 118 -32.04 -2.74 6.87
CA THR A 118 -32.36 -1.36 6.53
C THR A 118 -31.21 -0.42 6.74
N ILE A 119 -30.89 0.36 5.70
CA ILE A 119 -29.94 1.47 5.77
C ILE A 119 -30.67 2.79 5.52
N GLU A 120 -30.30 3.84 6.24
CA GLU A 120 -30.79 5.21 6.05
C GLU A 120 -29.71 6.09 5.45
N VAL A 121 -30.04 6.86 4.41
CA VAL A 121 -29.19 7.86 3.76
C VAL A 121 -29.99 9.18 3.73
N ASP A 122 -30.69 9.48 2.66
CA ASP A 122 -31.71 10.53 2.54
C ASP A 122 -33.11 10.01 2.90
N LYS A 123 -33.31 8.73 2.71
CA LYS A 123 -34.48 7.93 3.11
C LYS A 123 -33.99 6.53 3.49
N ARG A 124 -34.92 5.67 3.86
CA ARG A 124 -34.62 4.27 4.16
C ARG A 124 -34.62 3.42 2.90
N TYR A 125 -33.63 2.54 2.80
CA TYR A 125 -33.47 1.54 1.75
C TYR A 125 -33.33 0.17 2.39
N THR A 126 -33.93 -0.83 1.76
CA THR A 126 -33.93 -2.21 2.24
C THR A 126 -33.21 -3.15 1.27
N ALA A 127 -32.48 -4.14 1.80
CA ALA A 127 -31.86 -5.17 0.98
C ALA A 127 -31.86 -6.54 1.67
N GLU A 128 -31.73 -7.60 0.88
CA GLU A 128 -31.56 -8.96 1.38
C GLU A 128 -30.21 -9.15 2.03
N ASN A 129 -29.15 -8.57 1.44
CA ASN A 129 -27.77 -8.66 1.92
C ASN A 129 -27.10 -7.28 1.91
N PHE A 130 -26.07 -7.14 2.73
CA PHE A 130 -25.24 -5.93 2.79
C PHE A 130 -23.76 -6.27 2.75
N ILE A 131 -22.98 -5.38 2.14
CA ILE A 131 -21.51 -5.41 2.21
C ILE A 131 -21.04 -4.10 2.84
N ILE A 132 -20.35 -4.20 3.98
CA ILE A 132 -19.70 -3.07 4.63
C ILE A 132 -18.31 -2.91 4.03
N ALA A 133 -18.11 -1.83 3.27
CA ALA A 133 -16.86 -1.48 2.57
C ALA A 133 -16.42 -0.04 2.90
N THR A 134 -16.64 0.40 4.14
CA THR A 134 -16.39 1.76 4.63
C THR A 134 -14.92 2.12 4.78
N GLY A 135 -14.03 1.13 4.63
CA GLY A 135 -12.59 1.33 4.58
C GLY A 135 -11.97 1.77 5.90
N SER A 136 -11.02 2.69 5.82
CA SER A 136 -10.24 3.19 6.96
C SER A 136 -10.13 4.71 6.96
N LYS A 137 -9.72 5.26 8.09
CA LYS A 137 -9.37 6.67 8.29
C LYS A 137 -7.97 6.81 8.85
N VAL A 138 -7.31 7.96 8.62
CA VAL A 138 -5.99 8.24 9.18
C VAL A 138 -6.05 8.17 10.71
N PHE A 139 -5.08 7.49 11.30
CA PHE A 139 -4.91 7.48 12.75
C PHE A 139 -4.10 8.71 13.17
N LEU A 140 -4.66 9.50 14.08
CA LEU A 140 -3.96 10.59 14.74
C LEU A 140 -3.64 10.14 16.18
N PRO A 141 -2.36 9.94 16.51
CA PRO A 141 -1.97 9.56 17.86
C PRO A 141 -2.22 10.71 18.85
N PRO A 142 -2.36 10.44 20.15
CA PRO A 142 -2.61 11.46 21.18
C PRO A 142 -1.30 12.22 21.54
N ILE A 143 -0.73 12.91 20.55
CA ILE A 143 0.45 13.76 20.70
C ILE A 143 -0.03 15.19 20.90
N GLU A 144 0.47 15.86 21.94
CA GLU A 144 0.20 17.28 22.18
C GLU A 144 0.67 18.10 20.97
N GLY A 145 -0.17 19.03 20.50
CA GLY A 145 0.12 19.86 19.33
C GLY A 145 -0.18 19.21 17.98
N ILE A 146 -0.74 17.98 17.93
CA ILE A 146 -1.06 17.25 16.68
C ILE A 146 -2.03 18.03 15.76
N ASN A 147 -2.81 18.96 16.29
CA ASN A 147 -3.79 19.76 15.57
C ASN A 147 -3.29 21.18 15.25
N LEU A 148 -2.01 21.50 15.48
CA LEU A 148 -1.43 22.80 15.14
C LEU A 148 -1.44 23.01 13.62
N GLU A 149 -1.53 24.28 13.21
CA GLU A 149 -1.38 24.66 11.81
C GLU A 149 0.00 24.22 11.29
N GLY A 150 0.03 23.57 10.09
CA GLY A 150 1.24 23.01 9.52
C GLY A 150 1.49 21.55 9.91
N VAL A 151 0.73 20.97 10.85
CA VAL A 151 0.65 19.52 11.04
C VAL A 151 -0.40 18.96 10.08
N ILE A 152 0.02 18.06 9.22
CA ILE A 152 -0.81 17.52 8.13
C ILE A 152 -0.86 16.01 8.15
N THR A 153 -1.88 15.45 7.53
CA THR A 153 -2.00 14.03 7.21
C THR A 153 -1.66 13.78 5.75
N SER A 154 -1.64 12.51 5.33
CA SER A 154 -1.45 12.12 3.92
C SER A 154 -2.47 12.79 2.98
N ASP A 155 -3.72 12.97 3.42
CA ASP A 155 -4.76 13.61 2.62
C ASP A 155 -4.38 15.06 2.27
N LYS A 156 -3.95 15.83 3.27
CA LYS A 156 -3.52 17.22 3.07
C LYS A 156 -2.19 17.32 2.32
N ALA A 157 -1.27 16.37 2.54
CA ALA A 157 0.00 16.29 1.81
C ALA A 157 -0.21 16.14 0.29
N LEU A 158 -1.28 15.49 -0.14
CA LEU A 158 -1.65 15.33 -1.55
C LEU A 158 -2.24 16.60 -2.21
N GLU A 159 -2.62 17.61 -1.43
CA GLU A 159 -3.04 18.89 -1.99
C GLU A 159 -1.85 19.68 -2.55
N LEU A 160 -0.66 19.48 -2.00
CA LEU A 160 0.62 20.03 -2.44
C LEU A 160 0.51 21.54 -2.77
N GLU A 161 0.08 22.33 -1.81
CA GLU A 161 -0.08 23.78 -2.00
C GLU A 161 1.27 24.49 -2.12
N ARG A 162 2.27 23.99 -1.41
CA ARG A 162 3.66 24.47 -1.42
C ARG A 162 4.64 23.33 -1.19
N ILE A 163 5.88 23.51 -1.58
CA ILE A 163 7.00 22.64 -1.18
C ILE A 163 7.57 23.21 0.12
N PRO A 164 7.52 22.46 1.26
CA PRO A 164 8.15 22.90 2.49
C PRO A 164 9.68 22.93 2.34
N GLU A 165 10.35 23.85 3.00
CA GLU A 165 11.82 23.86 3.05
C GLU A 165 12.32 22.65 3.86
N LYS A 166 11.68 22.43 5.04
CA LYS A 166 11.97 21.29 5.91
C LYS A 166 10.68 20.63 6.39
N ILE A 167 10.54 19.34 6.10
CA ILE A 167 9.43 18.52 6.56
C ILE A 167 9.89 17.48 7.56
N VAL A 168 9.17 17.36 8.67
CA VAL A 168 9.29 16.24 9.62
C VAL A 168 8.19 15.24 9.34
N ILE A 169 8.55 13.98 9.15
CA ILE A 169 7.61 12.88 8.93
C ILE A 169 7.64 11.98 10.15
N ILE A 170 6.49 11.83 10.80
CA ILE A 170 6.32 10.93 11.93
C ILE A 170 5.81 9.60 11.42
N GLY A 171 6.68 8.57 11.51
CA GLY A 171 6.44 7.21 11.01
C GLY A 171 7.22 6.88 9.73
N ALA A 172 7.98 5.77 9.77
CA ALA A 172 8.76 5.23 8.65
C ALA A 172 8.12 3.99 8.01
N GLY A 173 6.79 3.94 7.99
CA GLY A 173 6.02 2.96 7.23
C GLY A 173 5.89 3.35 5.76
N ILE A 174 5.10 2.57 5.00
CA ILE A 174 4.90 2.75 3.54
C ILE A 174 4.55 4.19 3.18
N ILE A 175 3.52 4.77 3.82
CA ILE A 175 3.04 6.13 3.54
C ILE A 175 4.14 7.16 3.84
N GLY A 176 4.79 7.06 5.00
CA GLY A 176 5.84 7.99 5.41
C GLY A 176 7.01 8.00 4.43
N LEU A 177 7.48 6.83 4.00
CA LEU A 177 8.61 6.71 3.07
C LEU A 177 8.27 7.16 1.64
N GLU A 178 7.05 6.90 1.15
CA GLU A 178 6.62 7.42 -0.16
C GLU A 178 6.58 8.95 -0.17
N PHE A 179 6.01 9.59 0.85
CA PHE A 179 6.03 11.06 0.96
C PHE A 179 7.43 11.61 1.20
N ALA A 180 8.27 10.92 1.98
CA ALA A 180 9.68 11.28 2.15
C ALA A 180 10.40 11.35 0.80
N ASN A 181 10.22 10.32 -0.06
CA ASN A 181 10.77 10.27 -1.40
C ASN A 181 10.24 11.42 -2.29
N ILE A 182 8.92 11.67 -2.27
CA ILE A 182 8.29 12.73 -3.06
C ILE A 182 8.82 14.11 -2.65
N TYR A 183 8.76 14.46 -1.35
CA TYR A 183 9.19 15.78 -0.89
C TYR A 183 10.69 16.01 -1.05
N SER A 184 11.52 14.98 -0.83
CA SER A 184 12.97 15.05 -1.08
C SER A 184 13.29 15.32 -2.56
N ALA A 185 12.62 14.63 -3.48
CA ALA A 185 12.79 14.86 -4.91
C ALA A 185 12.42 16.30 -5.30
N LEU A 186 11.33 16.83 -4.70
CA LEU A 186 10.86 18.20 -4.90
C LEU A 186 11.78 19.27 -4.25
N GLY A 187 12.74 18.88 -3.41
CA GLY A 187 13.76 19.78 -2.85
C GLY A 187 13.65 20.05 -1.36
N SER A 188 12.70 19.44 -0.64
CA SER A 188 12.59 19.56 0.82
C SER A 188 13.73 18.84 1.53
N LYS A 189 14.19 19.41 2.65
CA LYS A 189 14.97 18.67 3.66
C LYS A 189 14.00 17.77 4.44
N VAL A 190 14.26 16.47 4.46
CA VAL A 190 13.37 15.48 5.08
C VAL A 190 13.98 14.92 6.35
N VAL A 191 13.22 15.00 7.44
CA VAL A 191 13.51 14.35 8.71
C VAL A 191 12.45 13.29 8.96
N ILE A 192 12.86 12.07 9.28
CA ILE A 192 11.96 10.95 9.58
C ILE A 192 12.17 10.55 11.04
N ILE A 193 11.11 10.51 11.83
CA ILE A 193 11.14 10.06 13.22
C ILE A 193 10.29 8.80 13.34
N GLU A 194 10.93 7.69 13.71
CA GLU A 194 10.30 6.38 13.84
C GLU A 194 10.53 5.81 15.24
N MET A 195 9.45 5.36 15.87
CA MET A 195 9.47 4.80 17.22
C MET A 195 10.12 3.42 17.27
N LEU A 196 10.03 2.67 16.19
CA LEU A 196 10.55 1.31 16.09
C LEU A 196 12.06 1.30 15.76
N PRO A 197 12.77 0.18 16.01
CA PRO A 197 14.21 0.06 15.77
C PRO A 197 14.60 -0.09 14.29
N GLN A 198 13.61 -0.24 13.40
CA GLN A 198 13.84 -0.31 11.95
C GLN A 198 12.70 0.33 11.17
N LEU A 199 12.97 0.76 9.94
CA LEU A 199 11.91 1.10 8.98
C LEU A 199 11.21 -0.19 8.52
N LEU A 200 9.95 -0.06 8.08
CA LEU A 200 9.21 -1.16 7.46
C LEU A 200 9.31 -2.46 8.27
N PRO A 201 8.78 -2.50 9.50
CA PRO A 201 9.01 -3.61 10.45
C PRO A 201 8.41 -4.95 9.99
N MET A 202 7.64 -4.95 8.87
CA MET A 202 7.10 -6.16 8.24
C MET A 202 8.10 -6.87 7.32
N LEU A 203 9.24 -6.25 6.99
CA LEU A 203 10.28 -6.78 6.11
C LEU A 203 11.44 -7.36 6.91
N ASP A 204 12.22 -8.21 6.26
CA ASP A 204 13.48 -8.70 6.81
C ASP A 204 14.49 -7.57 7.02
N ARG A 205 15.39 -7.78 7.98
CA ARG A 205 16.35 -6.77 8.42
C ARG A 205 17.28 -6.30 7.31
N ASP A 206 17.68 -7.19 6.42
CA ASP A 206 18.59 -6.89 5.31
C ASP A 206 17.99 -5.91 4.30
N ILE A 207 16.69 -6.01 4.00
CA ILE A 207 15.94 -5.04 3.18
C ILE A 207 15.86 -3.68 3.90
N ALA A 208 15.47 -3.70 5.17
CA ALA A 208 15.34 -2.48 5.96
C ALA A 208 16.67 -1.74 6.12
N ASP A 209 17.76 -2.46 6.45
CA ASP A 209 19.10 -1.91 6.60
C ASP A 209 19.64 -1.36 5.26
N THR A 210 19.31 -2.01 4.14
CA THR A 210 19.67 -1.52 2.80
C THR A 210 18.98 -0.22 2.50
N MET A 211 17.65 -0.13 2.74
CA MET A 211 16.91 1.11 2.56
C MET A 211 17.40 2.22 3.49
N GLU A 212 17.70 1.92 4.75
CA GLU A 212 18.28 2.87 5.69
C GLU A 212 19.59 3.46 5.18
N LYS A 213 20.52 2.63 4.71
CA LYS A 213 21.80 3.08 4.12
C LYS A 213 21.57 4.01 2.93
N ILE A 214 20.64 3.66 2.04
CA ILE A 214 20.29 4.47 0.87
C ILE A 214 19.70 5.82 1.28
N LEU A 215 18.77 5.85 2.24
CA LEU A 215 18.19 7.09 2.74
C LEU A 215 19.25 8.01 3.37
N ARG A 216 20.15 7.46 4.20
CA ARG A 216 21.27 8.22 4.80
C ARG A 216 22.24 8.75 3.75
N HIS A 217 22.57 7.96 2.72
CA HIS A 217 23.38 8.41 1.59
C HIS A 217 22.70 9.57 0.81
N LYS A 218 21.38 9.50 0.64
CA LYS A 218 20.56 10.58 0.05
C LYS A 218 20.32 11.75 1.00
N LYS A 219 20.99 11.78 2.18
CA LYS A 219 20.96 12.86 3.18
C LYS A 219 19.61 13.04 3.86
N PHE A 220 18.81 12.00 3.99
CA PHE A 220 17.68 12.03 4.89
C PHE A 220 18.18 12.01 6.34
N GLU A 221 17.60 12.87 7.17
CA GLU A 221 17.81 12.81 8.61
C GLU A 221 16.86 11.78 9.20
N LEU A 222 17.39 10.64 9.68
CA LEU A 222 16.60 9.49 10.13
C LEU A 222 16.88 9.18 11.58
N HIS A 223 15.83 9.24 12.41
CA HIS A 223 15.82 8.93 13.83
C HIS A 223 14.95 7.70 14.09
N LEU A 224 15.58 6.54 14.26
CA LEU A 224 14.95 5.30 14.72
C LEU A 224 14.96 5.22 16.24
N ASN A 225 14.18 4.31 16.84
CA ASN A 225 14.00 4.23 18.31
C ASN A 225 13.65 5.59 18.94
N SER A 226 12.90 6.41 18.20
CA SER A 226 12.68 7.81 18.56
C SER A 226 11.19 8.10 18.66
N LYS A 227 10.73 8.46 19.85
CA LYS A 227 9.33 8.71 20.15
C LYS A 227 9.04 10.21 20.17
N VAL A 228 8.11 10.66 19.33
CA VAL A 228 7.60 12.04 19.39
C VAL A 228 6.74 12.20 20.65
N GLU A 229 7.08 13.18 21.49
CA GLU A 229 6.36 13.46 22.72
C GLU A 229 5.32 14.58 22.54
N LYS A 230 5.68 15.66 21.85
CA LYS A 230 4.80 16.79 21.54
C LYS A 230 5.28 17.58 20.34
N ILE A 231 4.39 18.43 19.82
CA ILE A 231 4.68 19.43 18.79
C ILE A 231 4.35 20.79 19.42
N GLU A 232 5.34 21.67 19.52
CA GLU A 232 5.17 23.00 20.08
C GLU A 232 4.85 24.04 19.00
N GLU A 233 4.37 25.23 19.42
CA GLU A 233 4.12 26.34 18.51
C GLU A 233 5.38 26.68 17.69
N GLY A 234 5.18 27.07 16.43
CA GLY A 234 6.26 27.27 15.46
C GLY A 234 6.80 25.95 14.90
N LEU A 235 6.04 24.85 15.05
CA LEU A 235 6.37 23.51 14.55
C LEU A 235 7.73 22.99 15.02
N LYS A 236 7.93 23.02 16.34
CA LYS A 236 9.07 22.40 17.02
C LYS A 236 8.65 20.99 17.46
N VAL A 237 9.15 19.98 16.78
CA VAL A 237 8.88 18.58 17.14
C VAL A 237 9.86 18.14 18.22
N VAL A 238 9.33 17.85 19.41
CA VAL A 238 10.07 17.35 20.55
C VAL A 238 9.96 15.83 20.57
N TYR A 239 11.09 15.15 20.58
CA TYR A 239 11.14 13.70 20.57
C TYR A 239 12.25 13.18 21.49
N THR A 240 12.09 11.94 21.96
CA THR A 240 13.08 11.26 22.80
C THR A 240 13.75 10.15 21.99
N THR A 241 15.08 10.15 22.00
CA THR A 241 15.90 9.10 21.42
C THR A 241 16.98 8.68 22.41
N GLU A 242 17.16 7.38 22.65
CA GLU A 242 18.15 6.86 23.63
C GLU A 242 18.08 7.54 25.01
N GLY A 243 16.87 7.89 25.44
CA GLY A 243 16.65 8.58 26.74
C GLY A 243 16.95 10.07 26.75
N ASN A 244 17.40 10.64 25.63
CA ASN A 244 17.69 12.08 25.50
C ASN A 244 16.58 12.80 24.75
N THR A 245 16.13 13.93 25.25
CA THR A 245 15.18 14.79 24.55
C THR A 245 15.90 15.61 23.48
N GLN A 246 15.34 15.58 22.28
CA GLN A 246 15.80 16.32 21.11
C GLN A 246 14.66 17.20 20.58
N VAL A 247 15.02 18.26 19.87
CA VAL A 247 14.05 19.16 19.23
C VAL A 247 14.47 19.39 17.78
N VAL A 248 13.52 19.28 16.87
CA VAL A 248 13.72 19.64 15.46
C VAL A 248 12.68 20.67 15.03
N GLU A 249 13.13 21.77 14.46
CA GLU A 249 12.29 22.81 13.88
C GLU A 249 12.04 22.50 12.41
N CYS A 250 10.80 22.75 11.95
CA CYS A 250 10.38 22.54 10.57
C CYS A 250 9.26 23.53 10.19
N ASP A 251 8.85 23.50 8.94
CA ASP A 251 7.72 24.30 8.46
C ASP A 251 6.51 23.43 8.04
N THR A 252 6.64 22.10 8.17
CA THR A 252 5.54 21.15 7.98
C THR A 252 5.85 19.85 8.75
N VAL A 253 4.83 19.31 9.41
CA VAL A 253 4.89 18.00 10.05
C VAL A 253 3.86 17.08 9.37
N LEU A 254 4.30 15.96 8.81
CA LEU A 254 3.43 14.92 8.27
C LEU A 254 3.28 13.78 9.28
N VAL A 255 2.03 13.49 9.68
CA VAL A 255 1.71 12.33 10.53
C VAL A 255 1.35 11.14 9.65
N ALA A 256 2.18 10.09 9.68
CA ALA A 256 2.07 8.89 8.82
C ALA A 256 2.21 7.58 9.63
N VAL A 257 1.56 7.51 10.81
CA VAL A 257 1.68 6.40 11.77
C VAL A 257 0.64 5.29 11.61
N GLY A 258 -0.13 5.31 10.51
CA GLY A 258 -1.07 4.26 10.16
C GLY A 258 -2.51 4.72 10.00
N ARG A 259 -3.39 3.73 9.82
CA ARG A 259 -4.82 3.91 9.59
C ARG A 259 -5.63 2.98 10.50
N VAL A 260 -6.86 3.37 10.80
CA VAL A 260 -7.80 2.58 11.62
C VAL A 260 -9.09 2.34 10.86
N ALA A 261 -9.75 1.22 11.12
CA ALA A 261 -11.01 0.86 10.51
C ALA A 261 -12.06 1.99 10.67
N ASN A 262 -12.80 2.26 9.61
CA ASN A 262 -13.91 3.22 9.65
C ASN A 262 -15.23 2.50 9.91
N VAL A 263 -15.61 2.43 11.17
CA VAL A 263 -16.84 1.77 11.65
C VAL A 263 -18.02 2.73 11.81
N ASN A 264 -17.98 3.88 11.17
CA ASN A 264 -19.08 4.84 11.22
C ASN A 264 -20.28 4.31 10.43
N GLY A 265 -21.48 4.46 11.01
CA GLY A 265 -22.75 4.09 10.38
C GLY A 265 -23.17 2.63 10.58
N ILE A 266 -22.39 1.85 11.35
CA ILE A 266 -22.71 0.45 11.68
C ILE A 266 -23.09 0.26 13.15
N GLU A 267 -23.24 1.34 13.90
CA GLU A 267 -23.43 1.34 15.36
C GLU A 267 -24.70 0.60 15.81
N ALA A 268 -25.72 0.53 14.95
CA ALA A 268 -26.97 -0.19 15.22
C ALA A 268 -26.81 -1.73 15.10
N LEU A 269 -25.71 -2.20 14.52
CA LEU A 269 -25.42 -3.61 14.34
C LEU A 269 -24.52 -4.11 15.48
N ASN A 270 -24.94 -5.17 16.15
CA ASN A 270 -24.09 -5.82 17.15
C ASN A 270 -23.13 -6.81 16.49
N LEU A 271 -22.19 -6.26 15.68
CA LEU A 271 -21.18 -7.06 15.00
C LEU A 271 -20.05 -7.45 15.95
N ASP A 272 -19.53 -8.65 15.77
CA ASP A 272 -18.28 -9.06 16.41
C ASP A 272 -17.13 -8.24 15.83
N MET A 273 -16.45 -7.49 16.72
CA MET A 273 -15.29 -6.67 16.38
C MET A 273 -14.12 -6.95 17.33
N ASP A 274 -12.93 -6.59 16.90
CA ASP A 274 -11.76 -6.46 17.78
C ASP A 274 -11.17 -5.04 17.69
N LYS A 275 -9.99 -4.84 18.27
CA LYS A 275 -9.32 -3.53 18.25
C LYS A 275 -8.92 -3.06 16.83
N LYS A 276 -8.91 -3.97 15.85
CA LYS A 276 -8.50 -3.68 14.47
C LYS A 276 -9.68 -3.35 13.58
N GLY A 277 -10.83 -4.03 13.75
CA GLY A 277 -12.00 -3.84 12.90
C GLY A 277 -13.07 -4.93 13.06
N ILE A 278 -13.93 -5.06 12.04
CA ILE A 278 -14.99 -6.05 11.99
C ILE A 278 -14.40 -7.44 11.76
N LYS A 279 -14.74 -8.42 12.59
CA LYS A 279 -14.35 -9.82 12.37
C LYS A 279 -15.15 -10.44 11.24
N VAL A 280 -14.45 -11.13 10.34
CA VAL A 280 -15.03 -11.90 9.25
C VAL A 280 -14.41 -13.29 9.18
N ASP A 281 -15.17 -14.25 8.63
CA ASP A 281 -14.65 -15.56 8.27
C ASP A 281 -13.93 -15.55 6.91
N SER A 282 -13.46 -16.71 6.43
CA SER A 282 -12.81 -16.84 5.11
C SER A 282 -13.74 -16.50 3.93
N HIS A 283 -15.06 -16.49 4.16
CA HIS A 283 -16.08 -16.13 3.17
C HIS A 283 -16.48 -14.65 3.23
N MET A 284 -15.81 -13.83 4.04
CA MET A 284 -16.11 -12.43 4.33
C MET A 284 -17.44 -12.21 5.07
N ARG A 285 -17.99 -13.23 5.71
CA ARG A 285 -19.22 -13.15 6.52
C ARG A 285 -18.91 -12.57 7.89
N THR A 286 -19.77 -11.69 8.37
CA THR A 286 -19.73 -11.17 9.75
C THR A 286 -20.48 -12.11 10.69
N SER A 287 -20.63 -11.71 11.95
CA SER A 287 -21.50 -12.42 12.93
C SER A 287 -22.98 -12.36 12.59
N ILE A 288 -23.41 -11.49 11.65
CA ILE A 288 -24.78 -11.38 11.16
C ILE A 288 -24.86 -11.98 9.76
N LYS A 289 -25.74 -12.98 9.59
CA LYS A 289 -25.76 -13.89 8.43
C LYS A 289 -25.84 -13.21 7.06
N ASN A 290 -26.58 -12.10 6.94
CA ASN A 290 -26.80 -11.37 5.70
C ASN A 290 -25.89 -10.15 5.54
N ILE A 291 -24.90 -10.00 6.43
CA ILE A 291 -23.97 -8.87 6.43
C ILE A 291 -22.54 -9.37 6.25
N TYR A 292 -21.88 -8.84 5.23
CA TYR A 292 -20.48 -9.08 4.88
C TYR A 292 -19.65 -7.83 5.17
N ALA A 293 -18.35 -8.00 5.39
CA ALA A 293 -17.43 -6.86 5.49
C ALA A 293 -16.14 -7.14 4.73
N ILE A 294 -15.61 -6.11 4.04
CA ILE A 294 -14.45 -6.23 3.15
C ILE A 294 -13.51 -5.02 3.26
N GLY A 295 -12.26 -5.25 2.92
CA GLY A 295 -11.22 -4.21 2.91
C GLY A 295 -10.83 -3.73 4.31
N ASP A 296 -10.36 -2.50 4.39
CA ASP A 296 -9.71 -1.95 5.58
C ASP A 296 -10.59 -1.99 6.84
N VAL A 297 -11.91 -1.98 6.69
CA VAL A 297 -12.85 -2.03 7.83
C VAL A 297 -12.76 -3.34 8.60
N THR A 298 -12.22 -4.41 8.00
CA THR A 298 -11.97 -5.68 8.68
C THR A 298 -10.70 -5.68 9.54
N GLY A 299 -9.90 -4.60 9.46
CA GLY A 299 -8.66 -4.45 10.25
C GLY A 299 -7.51 -5.39 9.86
N GLY A 300 -7.65 -6.13 8.75
CA GLY A 300 -6.61 -6.98 8.18
C GLY A 300 -5.61 -6.21 7.32
N ILE A 301 -5.25 -6.77 6.15
CA ILE A 301 -4.33 -6.17 5.19
C ILE A 301 -5.02 -4.99 4.48
N GLN A 302 -4.54 -3.76 4.74
CA GLN A 302 -5.13 -2.52 4.24
C GLN A 302 -4.58 -2.14 2.86
N LEU A 303 -4.89 -2.95 1.83
CA LEU A 303 -4.47 -2.76 0.45
C LEU A 303 -5.67 -2.79 -0.50
N ALA A 304 -5.65 -1.92 -1.50
CA ALA A 304 -6.76 -1.78 -2.45
C ALA A 304 -7.07 -3.07 -3.21
N HIS A 305 -6.05 -3.79 -3.66
CA HIS A 305 -6.21 -5.07 -4.37
C HIS A 305 -6.72 -6.19 -3.46
N VAL A 306 -6.38 -6.16 -2.16
CA VAL A 306 -6.96 -7.09 -1.17
C VAL A 306 -8.44 -6.80 -0.99
N ALA A 307 -8.83 -5.53 -0.83
CA ALA A 307 -10.22 -5.14 -0.73
C ALA A 307 -11.03 -5.56 -1.97
N SER A 308 -10.47 -5.36 -3.18
CA SER A 308 -11.10 -5.81 -4.44
C SER A 308 -11.27 -7.33 -4.49
N TYR A 309 -10.24 -8.08 -4.10
CA TYR A 309 -10.31 -9.55 -4.03
C TYR A 309 -11.36 -10.03 -3.03
N GLN A 310 -11.39 -9.46 -1.82
CA GLN A 310 -12.41 -9.74 -0.81
C GLN A 310 -13.82 -9.38 -1.31
N GLY A 311 -13.96 -8.30 -2.09
CA GLY A 311 -15.21 -7.91 -2.74
C GLY A 311 -15.73 -8.98 -3.70
N ILE A 312 -14.84 -9.58 -4.50
CA ILE A 312 -15.18 -10.70 -5.38
C ILE A 312 -15.61 -11.93 -4.57
N VAL A 313 -14.88 -12.25 -3.49
CA VAL A 313 -15.23 -13.39 -2.61
C VAL A 313 -16.62 -13.19 -1.99
N ALA A 314 -16.89 -12.02 -1.41
CA ALA A 314 -18.20 -11.70 -0.83
C ALA A 314 -19.33 -11.79 -1.86
N ALA A 315 -19.10 -11.28 -3.09
CA ALA A 315 -20.09 -11.32 -4.17
C ALA A 315 -20.47 -12.75 -4.57
N HIS A 316 -19.49 -13.65 -4.73
CA HIS A 316 -19.75 -15.07 -5.04
C HIS A 316 -20.53 -15.75 -3.90
N ASN A 317 -20.15 -15.52 -2.65
CA ASN A 317 -20.86 -16.11 -1.49
C ASN A 317 -22.31 -15.62 -1.39
N ILE A 318 -22.57 -14.34 -1.65
CA ILE A 318 -23.94 -13.79 -1.71
C ILE A 318 -24.73 -14.41 -2.86
N ALA A 319 -24.10 -14.70 -3.99
CA ALA A 319 -24.75 -15.37 -5.12
C ALA A 319 -25.00 -16.87 -4.90
N GLY A 320 -24.50 -17.44 -3.79
CA GLY A 320 -24.64 -18.87 -3.48
C GLY A 320 -23.51 -19.74 -4.03
N GLU A 321 -22.42 -19.15 -4.51
CA GLU A 321 -21.21 -19.84 -4.95
C GLU A 321 -20.17 -19.78 -3.83
N GLU A 322 -19.94 -20.91 -3.16
CA GLU A 322 -19.03 -20.94 -2.00
C GLU A 322 -17.59 -20.68 -2.42
N LYS A 323 -17.00 -19.60 -1.88
CA LYS A 323 -15.64 -19.16 -2.18
C LYS A 323 -14.93 -18.66 -0.93
N GLU A 324 -13.72 -19.14 -0.69
CA GLU A 324 -12.88 -18.68 0.41
C GLU A 324 -11.84 -17.65 -0.06
N ALA A 325 -11.52 -16.72 0.81
CA ALA A 325 -10.42 -15.79 0.59
C ALA A 325 -9.11 -16.40 1.07
N ASP A 326 -8.19 -16.60 0.14
CA ASP A 326 -6.80 -16.92 0.46
C ASP A 326 -5.98 -15.62 0.43
N LEU A 327 -5.57 -15.18 1.60
CA LEU A 327 -4.73 -13.98 1.80
C LEU A 327 -3.30 -14.34 2.22
N SER A 328 -2.88 -15.59 2.02
CA SER A 328 -1.53 -16.06 2.35
C SER A 328 -0.47 -15.48 1.39
N ILE A 329 -0.87 -15.13 0.17
CA ILE A 329 0.01 -14.61 -0.88
C ILE A 329 -0.53 -13.28 -1.37
N VAL A 330 -0.08 -12.20 -0.75
CA VAL A 330 -0.47 -10.83 -1.11
C VAL A 330 0.76 -10.04 -1.50
N PRO A 331 0.87 -9.53 -2.74
CA PRO A 331 1.96 -8.64 -3.10
C PRO A 331 1.82 -7.30 -2.39
N ASN A 332 2.93 -6.81 -1.86
CA ASN A 332 3.04 -5.49 -1.26
C ASN A 332 4.07 -4.67 -2.06
N CYS A 333 3.78 -3.41 -2.27
CA CYS A 333 4.60 -2.52 -3.09
C CYS A 333 4.79 -1.17 -2.41
N LEU A 334 6.01 -0.68 -2.42
CA LEU A 334 6.42 0.63 -1.94
C LEU A 334 7.11 1.40 -3.08
N TYR A 335 6.54 2.53 -3.46
CA TYR A 335 6.97 3.33 -4.62
C TYR A 335 7.94 4.43 -4.19
N THR A 336 9.12 4.00 -3.75
CA THR A 336 10.26 4.86 -3.41
C THR A 336 11.33 4.77 -4.51
N ASN A 337 12.51 5.31 -4.26
CA ASN A 337 13.68 5.13 -5.11
C ASN A 337 14.87 4.72 -4.22
N PRO A 338 15.27 3.42 -4.28
CA PRO A 338 14.69 2.33 -5.07
C PRO A 338 13.29 1.90 -4.57
N GLU A 339 12.55 1.19 -5.43
CA GLU A 339 11.29 0.54 -5.06
C GLU A 339 11.55 -0.64 -4.12
N ILE A 340 10.52 -1.00 -3.32
CA ILE A 340 10.52 -2.23 -2.54
C ILE A 340 9.23 -3.00 -2.82
N ALA A 341 9.32 -4.32 -2.98
CA ALA A 341 8.16 -5.17 -3.11
C ALA A 341 8.41 -6.54 -2.45
N TRP A 342 7.34 -7.15 -1.93
CA TRP A 342 7.43 -8.47 -1.32
C TRP A 342 6.13 -9.23 -1.42
N ALA A 343 6.22 -10.55 -1.39
CA ALA A 343 5.08 -11.48 -1.36
C ALA A 343 5.46 -12.76 -0.62
N GLY A 344 4.46 -13.40 0.00
CA GLY A 344 4.64 -14.63 0.77
C GLY A 344 5.30 -14.41 2.12
N LEU A 345 6.08 -15.38 2.57
CA LEU A 345 6.76 -15.37 3.86
C LEU A 345 8.10 -14.64 3.75
N ASN A 346 8.41 -13.76 4.70
CA ASN A 346 9.77 -13.29 4.90
C ASN A 346 10.65 -14.41 5.54
N GLU A 347 11.95 -14.21 5.60
CA GLU A 347 12.88 -15.24 6.12
C GLU A 347 12.56 -15.63 7.56
N VAL A 348 12.27 -14.65 8.43
CA VAL A 348 11.93 -14.90 9.83
C VAL A 348 10.70 -15.79 9.95
N GLN A 349 9.63 -15.43 9.23
CA GLN A 349 8.37 -16.19 9.22
C GLN A 349 8.56 -17.59 8.62
N ALA A 350 9.36 -17.70 7.58
CA ALA A 350 9.64 -18.99 6.95
C ALA A 350 10.40 -19.92 7.91
N ARG A 351 11.42 -19.40 8.62
CA ARG A 351 12.17 -20.18 9.63
C ARG A 351 11.34 -20.58 10.83
N GLU A 352 10.34 -19.77 11.20
CA GLU A 352 9.39 -20.10 12.27
C GLU A 352 8.39 -21.19 11.87
N LYS A 353 7.89 -21.15 10.62
CA LYS A 353 6.85 -22.05 10.13
C LYS A 353 7.36 -23.35 9.52
N LEU A 354 8.55 -23.32 8.95
CA LEU A 354 9.15 -24.41 8.19
C LEU A 354 10.37 -24.95 8.95
N LYS A 355 10.66 -26.24 8.80
CA LYS A 355 11.79 -26.87 9.50
C LYS A 355 13.12 -26.34 9.02
N ASP A 356 13.28 -26.26 7.69
CA ASP A 356 14.50 -25.81 7.02
C ASP A 356 14.14 -24.96 5.81
N VAL A 357 14.89 -23.89 5.58
CA VAL A 357 14.69 -22.95 4.46
C VAL A 357 15.97 -22.74 3.69
N LYS A 358 15.84 -22.51 2.39
CA LYS A 358 16.91 -22.05 1.51
C LYS A 358 16.68 -20.59 1.18
N ILE A 359 17.74 -19.81 1.17
CA ILE A 359 17.71 -18.38 0.83
C ILE A 359 18.67 -18.17 -0.32
N GLY A 360 18.22 -17.48 -1.35
CA GLY A 360 19.07 -17.02 -2.43
C GLY A 360 18.92 -15.52 -2.63
N THR A 361 20.02 -14.87 -2.97
CA THR A 361 20.06 -13.43 -3.19
C THR A 361 20.86 -13.08 -4.43
N PHE A 362 20.41 -12.05 -5.16
CA PHE A 362 21.18 -11.53 -6.28
C PHE A 362 21.21 -10.00 -6.26
N LEU A 363 22.40 -9.44 -6.28
CA LEU A 363 22.63 -8.00 -6.17
C LEU A 363 22.42 -7.30 -7.51
N TYR A 364 21.76 -6.14 -7.51
CA TYR A 364 21.61 -5.31 -8.70
C TYR A 364 22.94 -4.77 -9.24
N THR A 365 23.98 -4.67 -8.41
CA THR A 365 25.36 -4.35 -8.85
C THR A 365 25.95 -5.39 -9.80
N ALA A 366 25.45 -6.63 -9.79
CA ALA A 366 25.87 -7.69 -10.72
C ALA A 366 24.91 -7.86 -11.91
N LEU A 367 23.79 -7.09 -11.94
CA LEU A 367 22.76 -7.21 -12.96
C LEU A 367 23.02 -6.25 -14.12
N GLY A 368 23.29 -6.78 -15.31
CA GLY A 368 23.65 -5.97 -16.50
C GLY A 368 22.64 -4.88 -16.82
N ARG A 369 21.33 -5.17 -16.75
CA ARG A 369 20.28 -4.18 -17.01
C ARG A 369 20.30 -3.04 -15.99
N ALA A 370 20.40 -3.33 -14.71
CA ALA A 370 20.47 -2.33 -13.64
C ALA A 370 21.68 -1.41 -13.81
N MET A 371 22.84 -1.99 -14.17
CA MET A 371 24.06 -1.24 -14.46
C MET A 371 23.90 -0.29 -15.66
N THR A 372 23.25 -0.74 -16.74
CA THR A 372 22.99 0.12 -17.91
C THR A 372 22.03 1.28 -17.61
N MET A 373 21.19 1.14 -16.58
CA MET A 373 20.25 2.19 -16.14
C MET A 373 20.84 3.13 -15.09
N GLY A 374 22.00 2.81 -14.51
CA GLY A 374 22.53 3.53 -13.35
C GLY A 374 21.68 3.32 -12.07
N GLN A 375 20.85 2.28 -12.04
CA GLN A 375 19.93 1.98 -10.93
C GLN A 375 20.31 0.63 -10.31
N ASN A 376 21.50 0.57 -9.76
CA ASN A 376 22.14 -0.65 -9.27
C ASN A 376 22.06 -0.84 -7.74
N ASP A 377 21.28 -0.02 -7.06
CA ASP A 377 21.00 -0.19 -5.64
C ASP A 377 20.01 -1.32 -5.42
N GLY A 378 20.34 -2.25 -4.50
CA GLY A 378 19.42 -3.27 -4.02
C GLY A 378 19.72 -4.68 -4.49
N PHE A 379 18.74 -5.56 -4.28
CA PHE A 379 18.82 -7.00 -4.55
C PHE A 379 17.44 -7.66 -4.62
N VAL A 380 17.41 -8.87 -5.18
CA VAL A 380 16.30 -9.82 -5.06
C VAL A 380 16.68 -10.87 -4.03
N LYS A 381 15.73 -11.24 -3.17
CA LYS A 381 15.84 -12.32 -2.19
C LYS A 381 14.69 -13.31 -2.40
N ILE A 382 15.02 -14.58 -2.61
CA ILE A 382 14.07 -15.68 -2.71
C ILE A 382 14.19 -16.55 -1.46
N ILE A 383 13.04 -16.95 -0.94
CA ILE A 383 12.91 -17.82 0.22
C ILE A 383 12.18 -19.08 -0.22
N ALA A 384 12.77 -20.26 0.01
CA ALA A 384 12.20 -21.53 -0.37
C ALA A 384 12.20 -22.53 0.79
N GLU A 385 11.22 -23.41 0.83
CA GLU A 385 11.20 -24.58 1.69
C GLU A 385 12.27 -25.57 1.21
N ALA A 386 13.15 -26.02 2.14
CA ALA A 386 14.33 -26.80 1.75
C ALA A 386 14.02 -28.23 1.28
N LYS A 387 12.88 -28.80 1.70
CA LYS A 387 12.56 -30.22 1.42
C LYS A 387 12.24 -30.47 -0.05
N TYR A 388 11.44 -29.59 -0.67
CA TYR A 388 10.98 -29.70 -2.06
C TYR A 388 11.44 -28.51 -2.90
N ASN A 389 12.23 -27.61 -2.36
CA ASN A 389 12.68 -26.38 -3.01
C ASN A 389 11.54 -25.46 -3.46
N ARG A 390 10.34 -25.59 -2.86
CA ARG A 390 9.18 -24.73 -3.22
C ARG A 390 9.43 -23.29 -2.75
N VAL A 391 9.20 -22.36 -3.64
CA VAL A 391 9.25 -20.93 -3.32
C VAL A 391 8.10 -20.58 -2.37
N VAL A 392 8.41 -19.94 -1.25
CA VAL A 392 7.45 -19.54 -0.22
C VAL A 392 7.45 -18.04 0.07
N GLY A 393 8.45 -17.33 -0.44
CA GLY A 393 8.56 -15.89 -0.29
C GLY A 393 9.54 -15.27 -1.25
N MET A 394 9.33 -13.99 -1.55
CA MET A 394 10.24 -13.15 -2.32
C MET A 394 10.18 -11.73 -1.77
N GLU A 395 11.35 -11.12 -1.60
CA GLU A 395 11.54 -9.72 -1.26
C GLU A 395 12.49 -9.07 -2.26
N ILE A 396 12.15 -7.88 -2.73
CA ILE A 396 12.93 -7.13 -3.71
C ILE A 396 13.10 -5.70 -3.21
N ILE A 397 14.32 -5.20 -3.22
CA ILE A 397 14.63 -3.79 -3.17
C ILE A 397 15.42 -3.44 -4.41
N GLY A 398 14.92 -2.53 -5.26
CA GLY A 398 15.58 -2.18 -6.52
C GLY A 398 14.62 -1.61 -7.55
N ALA A 399 15.17 -1.19 -8.68
CA ALA A 399 14.37 -0.70 -9.81
C ALA A 399 13.40 -1.78 -10.32
N GLY A 400 12.15 -1.40 -10.57
CA GLY A 400 11.12 -2.29 -11.10
C GLY A 400 10.65 -3.37 -10.13
N ALA A 401 10.97 -3.26 -8.83
CA ALA A 401 10.57 -4.24 -7.81
C ALA A 401 9.04 -4.46 -7.81
N THR A 402 8.26 -3.39 -7.96
CA THR A 402 6.79 -3.44 -7.94
C THR A 402 6.17 -4.21 -9.11
N GLU A 403 6.88 -4.33 -10.23
CA GLU A 403 6.47 -5.11 -11.40
C GLU A 403 6.99 -6.56 -11.31
N ILE A 404 8.26 -6.74 -10.93
CA ILE A 404 8.94 -8.04 -10.89
C ILE A 404 8.35 -8.96 -9.82
N ILE A 405 7.88 -8.42 -8.71
CA ILE A 405 7.34 -9.22 -7.60
C ILE A 405 6.22 -10.18 -8.03
N HIS A 406 5.54 -9.90 -9.14
CA HIS A 406 4.46 -10.75 -9.65
C HIS A 406 4.95 -12.09 -10.16
N GLU A 407 6.22 -12.24 -10.56
CA GLU A 407 6.84 -13.56 -10.78
C GLU A 407 6.85 -14.37 -9.49
N GLY A 408 7.25 -13.73 -8.37
CA GLY A 408 7.20 -14.35 -7.05
C GLY A 408 5.80 -14.73 -6.61
N VAL A 409 4.80 -13.87 -6.85
CA VAL A 409 3.40 -14.18 -6.54
C VAL A 409 2.92 -15.42 -7.27
N LEU A 410 3.22 -15.54 -8.58
CA LEU A 410 2.85 -16.69 -9.38
C LEU A 410 3.63 -17.94 -8.94
N ALA A 411 4.94 -17.81 -8.70
CA ALA A 411 5.77 -18.91 -8.24
C ALA A 411 5.28 -19.50 -6.90
N ILE A 412 4.93 -18.64 -5.94
CA ILE A 412 4.42 -19.10 -4.64
C ILE A 412 3.04 -19.73 -4.81
N LYS A 413 2.15 -19.11 -5.61
CA LYS A 413 0.78 -19.55 -5.78
C LYS A 413 0.68 -20.91 -6.46
N GLU A 414 1.50 -21.14 -7.48
CA GLU A 414 1.54 -22.38 -8.26
C GLU A 414 2.57 -23.39 -7.70
N GLU A 415 3.13 -23.10 -6.51
CA GLU A 415 4.10 -23.96 -5.79
C GLU A 415 5.36 -24.27 -6.62
N PHE A 416 5.85 -23.32 -7.45
CA PHE A 416 7.05 -23.51 -8.24
C PHE A 416 8.25 -23.78 -7.35
N THR A 417 9.13 -24.65 -7.86
CA THR A 417 10.42 -24.94 -7.23
C THR A 417 11.50 -23.96 -7.69
N LEU A 418 12.59 -23.91 -6.94
CA LEU A 418 13.78 -23.14 -7.32
C LEU A 418 14.34 -23.58 -8.68
N GLU A 419 14.28 -24.90 -8.97
CA GLU A 419 14.71 -25.49 -10.24
C GLU A 419 13.89 -24.96 -11.42
N GLU A 420 12.57 -24.87 -11.26
CA GLU A 420 11.69 -24.36 -12.33
C GLU A 420 11.95 -22.87 -12.60
N LEU A 421 12.20 -22.06 -11.57
CA LEU A 421 12.59 -20.66 -11.75
C LEU A 421 13.99 -20.52 -12.39
N ALA A 422 14.95 -21.34 -11.97
CA ALA A 422 16.31 -21.32 -12.50
C ALA A 422 16.38 -21.80 -13.97
N ASP A 423 15.51 -22.77 -14.37
CA ASP A 423 15.44 -23.28 -15.74
C ASP A 423 14.64 -22.38 -16.70
N ALA A 424 13.84 -21.45 -16.14
CA ALA A 424 13.06 -20.52 -16.97
C ALA A 424 13.98 -19.58 -17.75
N ILE A 425 13.76 -19.49 -19.07
CA ILE A 425 14.53 -18.58 -19.93
C ILE A 425 14.06 -17.16 -19.71
N HIS A 426 14.91 -16.31 -19.16
CA HIS A 426 14.67 -14.87 -19.02
C HIS A 426 15.30 -14.12 -20.19
N ALA A 427 14.61 -13.06 -20.66
CA ALA A 427 15.15 -12.22 -21.71
C ALA A 427 16.36 -11.44 -21.23
N HIS A 428 17.41 -11.33 -22.06
CA HIS A 428 18.62 -10.58 -21.75
C HIS A 428 18.72 -9.31 -22.61
N PRO A 429 19.08 -8.14 -22.02
CA PRO A 429 19.19 -7.86 -20.58
C PRO A 429 17.88 -7.33 -19.99
N THR A 430 17.45 -7.89 -18.87
CA THR A 430 16.26 -7.44 -18.14
C THR A 430 16.51 -7.40 -16.62
N LEU A 431 15.63 -6.72 -15.88
CA LEU A 431 15.67 -6.73 -14.42
C LEU A 431 15.17 -8.07 -13.85
N SER A 432 14.26 -8.75 -14.56
CA SER A 432 13.72 -10.06 -14.17
C SER A 432 14.76 -11.17 -14.09
N GLU A 433 15.90 -11.07 -14.81
CA GLU A 433 17.00 -12.03 -14.68
C GLU A 433 17.47 -12.19 -13.23
N SER A 434 17.29 -11.15 -12.40
CA SER A 434 17.64 -11.22 -10.97
C SER A 434 16.85 -12.27 -10.18
N VAL A 435 15.66 -12.64 -10.62
CA VAL A 435 14.83 -13.70 -10.02
C VAL A 435 15.46 -15.06 -10.29
N LYS A 436 15.82 -15.33 -11.54
CA LYS A 436 16.53 -16.55 -11.93
C LYS A 436 17.86 -16.71 -11.17
N GLU A 437 18.69 -15.67 -11.17
CA GLU A 437 19.97 -15.66 -10.50
C GLU A 437 19.87 -15.89 -8.97
N ALA A 438 18.84 -15.33 -8.35
CA ALA A 438 18.55 -15.58 -6.94
C ALA A 438 18.07 -17.02 -6.69
N ALA A 439 17.34 -17.63 -7.62
CA ALA A 439 16.96 -19.04 -7.54
C ALA A 439 18.16 -19.96 -7.68
N GLU A 440 19.08 -19.69 -8.62
CA GLU A 440 20.35 -20.42 -8.79
C GLU A 440 21.22 -20.31 -7.54
N ASP A 441 21.29 -19.13 -6.90
CA ASP A 441 21.98 -18.94 -5.63
C ASP A 441 21.38 -19.78 -4.49
N ALA A 442 20.06 -19.82 -4.38
CA ALA A 442 19.37 -20.65 -3.38
C ALA A 442 19.62 -22.16 -3.58
N LEU A 443 19.87 -22.58 -4.81
CA LEU A 443 20.27 -23.96 -5.17
C LEU A 443 21.77 -24.24 -4.89
N GLY A 444 22.56 -23.22 -4.55
CA GLY A 444 24.01 -23.33 -4.38
C GLY A 444 24.78 -23.45 -5.70
N MET A 445 24.21 -23.01 -6.80
CA MET A 445 24.78 -23.06 -8.14
C MET A 445 24.81 -21.69 -8.84
N PRO A 446 25.22 -20.60 -8.15
CA PRO A 446 25.23 -19.28 -8.76
C PRO A 446 26.24 -19.20 -9.91
N ILE A 447 25.85 -18.53 -11.01
CA ILE A 447 26.75 -18.31 -12.15
C ILE A 447 27.38 -16.91 -12.07
N ASN A 448 26.58 -15.89 -11.84
CA ASN A 448 26.98 -14.48 -11.91
C ASN A 448 27.15 -13.82 -10.52
N LYS A 449 27.20 -14.61 -9.45
CA LYS A 449 27.44 -14.15 -8.08
C LYS A 449 28.87 -14.46 -7.65
N GLY A 450 29.65 -13.41 -7.34
CA GLY A 450 31.02 -13.52 -6.82
C GLY A 450 31.11 -13.45 -5.30
#